data_069ce40cfff250e2ffa26e56399e218d
#
_entry.id   069ce40cfff250e2ffa26e56399e218d
#
_cell.length_a   1.000
_cell.length_b   1.000
_cell.length_c   1.000
_cell.angle_alpha   90.00
_cell.angle_beta   90.00
_cell.angle_gamma   90.00
#
_symmetry.space_group_name_H-M   'P 1'
#
loop_
_entity.id
_entity.type
_entity.pdbx_description
1 polymer ?
#
loop_
_entity_poly.entity_id
_entity_poly.type
_entity_poly.pdbx_seq_one_letter_code
_entity_poly.pdbx_strand_id
1 'polypeptide(L)'
;CWFVHVLILVYGGIYTYANTPLGNWARDAFHLSRNHYDRVGHLALGFFPALTIREVLLRRTPLATGGWFTFITLSIVLAIGAFWELIEWWTTLIVAGDVGTAFLGSQGDPWDAQWDMFLALVGAAISLPLLAGAHDRSMQRAGVMQRPAPPA
;
A
#
# COMPACT_ATOMS: atom_id res chain seq x y z
N CYS A 1 10.58 -1.75 -7.89
CA CYS A 1 9.62 -1.52 -6.78
C CYS A 1 8.44 -2.50 -6.83
N TRP A 2 7.74 -2.67 -7.97
CA TRP A 2 6.59 -3.58 -8.10
C TRP A 2 6.88 -5.03 -7.74
N PHE A 3 8.05 -5.55 -8.11
CA PHE A 3 8.44 -6.93 -7.79
C PHE A 3 8.42 -7.20 -6.28
N VAL A 4 8.97 -6.30 -5.48
CA VAL A 4 8.96 -6.43 -4.00
C VAL A 4 7.53 -6.40 -3.46
N HIS A 5 6.68 -5.49 -3.97
CA HIS A 5 5.28 -5.40 -3.56
C HIS A 5 4.53 -6.72 -3.85
N VAL A 6 4.67 -7.24 -5.06
CA VAL A 6 4.05 -8.52 -5.45
C VAL A 6 4.52 -9.68 -4.56
N LEU A 7 5.82 -9.74 -4.22
CA LEU A 7 6.33 -10.77 -3.30
C LEU A 7 5.68 -10.67 -1.92
N ILE A 8 5.51 -9.46 -1.38
CA ILE A 8 4.84 -9.24 -0.08
C ILE A 8 3.39 -9.76 -0.14
N LEU A 9 2.65 -9.38 -1.19
CA LEU A 9 1.25 -9.79 -1.34
C LEU A 9 1.10 -11.31 -1.55
N VAL A 10 1.91 -11.90 -2.44
CA VAL A 10 1.85 -13.34 -2.73
C VAL A 10 2.19 -14.15 -1.48
N TYR A 11 3.26 -13.77 -0.77
CA TYR A 11 3.64 -14.46 0.46
C TYR A 11 2.54 -14.34 1.53
N GLY A 12 1.96 -13.14 1.71
CA GLY A 12 0.82 -12.95 2.61
C GLY A 12 -0.38 -13.81 2.23
N GLY A 13 -0.74 -13.81 0.93
CA GLY A 13 -1.88 -14.59 0.43
C GLY A 13 -1.73 -16.11 0.57
N ILE A 14 -0.52 -16.67 0.40
CA ILE A 14 -0.24 -18.09 0.60
C ILE A 14 -0.53 -18.52 2.06
N TYR A 15 -0.24 -17.65 3.03
CA TYR A 15 -0.36 -17.94 4.47
C TYR A 15 -1.54 -17.22 5.14
N THR A 16 -2.48 -16.68 4.35
CA THR A 16 -3.64 -15.89 4.87
C THR A 16 -3.23 -14.72 5.78
N TYR A 17 -2.17 -14.01 5.43
CA TYR A 17 -1.60 -12.86 6.15
C TYR A 17 -1.38 -13.07 7.65
N ALA A 18 -2.43 -13.42 8.41
CA ALA A 18 -2.39 -13.67 9.84
C ALA A 18 -1.50 -14.84 10.27
N ASN A 19 -1.19 -15.77 9.37
CA ASN A 19 -0.43 -17.00 9.66
C ASN A 19 0.94 -17.05 8.98
N THR A 20 1.44 -15.93 8.46
CA THR A 20 2.76 -15.91 7.81
C THR A 20 3.86 -16.36 8.76
N PRO A 21 4.76 -17.30 8.37
CA PRO A 21 5.87 -17.77 9.22
C PRO A 21 6.76 -16.63 9.69
N LEU A 22 7.09 -15.67 8.83
CA LEU A 22 7.90 -14.51 9.17
C LEU A 22 7.21 -13.63 10.24
N GLY A 23 5.92 -13.39 10.08
CA GLY A 23 5.15 -12.62 11.06
C GLY A 23 5.01 -13.33 12.39
N ASN A 24 4.84 -14.66 12.40
CA ASN A 24 4.82 -15.46 13.62
C ASN A 24 6.18 -15.44 14.32
N TRP A 25 7.27 -15.59 13.57
CA TRP A 25 8.62 -15.45 14.12
C TRP A 25 8.82 -14.06 14.75
N ALA A 26 8.42 -12.98 14.08
CA ALA A 26 8.53 -11.63 14.63
C ALA A 26 7.67 -11.44 15.87
N ARG A 27 6.42 -11.96 15.88
CA ARG A 27 5.54 -11.94 17.05
C ARG A 27 6.22 -12.59 18.25
N ASP A 28 6.78 -13.76 18.06
CA ASP A 28 7.38 -14.55 19.16
C ASP A 28 8.71 -13.94 19.62
N ALA A 29 9.55 -13.47 18.69
CA ALA A 29 10.84 -12.85 19.00
C ALA A 29 10.72 -11.51 19.74
N PHE A 30 9.70 -10.70 19.38
CA PHE A 30 9.49 -9.37 19.96
C PHE A 30 8.34 -9.31 20.97
N HIS A 31 7.76 -10.47 21.34
CA HIS A 31 6.63 -10.58 22.29
C HIS A 31 5.43 -9.74 21.90
N LEU A 32 5.12 -9.69 20.59
CA LEU A 32 3.98 -8.92 20.08
C LEU A 32 2.66 -9.66 20.34
N SER A 33 1.58 -8.91 20.48
CA SER A 33 0.24 -9.45 20.74
C SER A 33 -0.35 -10.23 19.56
N ARG A 34 0.13 -9.96 18.32
CA ARG A 34 -0.39 -10.56 17.08
C ARG A 34 0.69 -10.65 16.00
N ASN A 35 0.38 -11.40 14.94
CA ASN A 35 1.15 -11.36 13.71
C ASN A 35 0.80 -10.06 12.94
N HIS A 36 1.78 -9.19 12.78
CA HIS A 36 1.60 -7.88 12.11
C HIS A 36 1.91 -7.90 10.60
N TYR A 37 2.00 -9.06 9.98
CA TYR A 37 2.37 -9.14 8.57
C TYR A 37 1.36 -8.44 7.66
N ASP A 38 0.08 -8.52 7.97
CA ASP A 38 -0.99 -7.83 7.26
C ASP A 38 -0.76 -6.31 7.24
N ARG A 39 -0.48 -5.74 8.37
CA ARG A 39 -0.13 -4.30 8.50
C ARG A 39 1.09 -3.90 7.66
N VAL A 40 2.07 -4.80 7.54
CA VAL A 40 3.21 -4.59 6.61
C VAL A 40 2.74 -4.63 5.16
N GLY A 41 1.80 -5.50 4.83
CA GLY A 41 1.15 -5.57 3.53
C GLY A 41 0.47 -4.25 3.17
N HIS A 42 -0.32 -3.68 4.07
CA HIS A 42 -1.02 -2.40 3.86
C HIS A 42 -0.05 -1.20 3.78
N LEU A 43 1.01 -1.18 4.60
CA LEU A 43 2.07 -0.19 4.45
C LEU A 43 2.70 -0.26 3.05
N ALA A 44 2.98 -1.46 2.56
CA ALA A 44 3.52 -1.70 1.22
C ALA A 44 2.51 -1.34 0.12
N LEU A 45 1.22 -1.62 0.33
CA LEU A 45 0.10 -1.24 -0.56
C LEU A 45 -0.01 0.28 -0.72
N GLY A 46 0.34 1.05 0.29
CA GLY A 46 0.46 2.49 0.16
C GLY A 46 1.76 2.92 -0.49
N PHE A 47 2.89 2.36 -0.03
CA PHE A 47 4.22 2.81 -0.41
C PHE A 47 4.53 2.61 -1.90
N PHE A 48 4.29 1.43 -2.45
CA PHE A 48 4.67 1.11 -3.83
C PHE A 48 3.70 1.67 -4.87
N PRO A 49 2.37 1.51 -4.75
CA PRO A 49 1.41 2.05 -5.72
C PRO A 49 1.36 3.57 -5.78
N ALA A 50 1.70 4.30 -4.70
CA ALA A 50 1.68 5.76 -4.69
C ALA A 50 2.44 6.38 -5.88
N LEU A 51 3.61 5.82 -6.24
CA LEU A 51 4.38 6.29 -7.38
C LEU A 51 3.70 5.99 -8.73
N THR A 52 3.04 4.86 -8.84
CA THR A 52 2.28 4.51 -10.06
C THR A 52 1.06 5.41 -10.22
N ILE A 53 0.31 5.64 -9.13
CA ILE A 53 -0.81 6.57 -9.12
C ILE A 53 -0.32 7.96 -9.53
N ARG A 54 0.79 8.42 -8.93
CA ARG A 54 1.46 9.67 -9.29
C ARG A 54 1.79 9.73 -10.78
N GLU A 55 2.38 8.69 -11.34
CA GLU A 55 2.71 8.62 -12.77
C GLU A 55 1.45 8.67 -13.65
N VAL A 56 0.42 7.90 -13.30
CA VAL A 56 -0.85 7.90 -14.05
C VAL A 56 -1.48 9.29 -14.05
N LEU A 57 -1.53 9.96 -12.91
CA LEU A 57 -2.05 11.33 -12.81
C LEU A 57 -1.27 12.30 -13.68
N LEU A 58 0.07 12.25 -13.64
CA LEU A 58 0.92 13.12 -14.46
C LEU A 58 0.78 12.88 -15.97
N ARG A 59 0.52 11.63 -16.37
CA ARG A 59 0.37 11.26 -17.78
C ARG A 59 -1.03 11.50 -18.33
N ARG A 60 -2.06 11.42 -17.50
CA ARG A 60 -3.46 11.34 -17.94
C ARG A 60 -4.30 12.55 -17.55
N THR A 61 -3.76 13.47 -16.76
CA THR A 61 -4.48 14.66 -16.29
C THR A 61 -3.64 15.91 -16.45
N PRO A 62 -4.24 17.10 -16.54
CA PRO A 62 -3.53 18.37 -16.55
C PRO A 62 -3.09 18.84 -15.15
N LEU A 63 -3.18 17.99 -14.13
CA LEU A 63 -2.85 18.34 -12.75
C LEU A 63 -1.35 18.64 -12.60
N ALA A 64 -1.03 19.85 -12.17
CA ALA A 64 0.32 20.22 -11.80
C ALA A 64 0.71 19.63 -10.44
N THR A 65 1.99 19.31 -10.27
CA THR A 65 2.54 18.87 -8.98
C THR A 65 2.36 19.95 -7.91
N GLY A 66 2.00 19.57 -6.69
CA GLY A 66 1.73 20.49 -5.59
C GLY A 66 0.85 19.86 -4.53
N GLY A 67 0.39 20.64 -3.56
CA GLY A 67 -0.40 20.15 -2.45
C GLY A 67 -1.69 19.45 -2.86
N TRP A 68 -2.41 20.01 -3.86
CA TRP A 68 -3.63 19.40 -4.39
C TRP A 68 -3.38 18.07 -5.10
N PHE A 69 -2.30 17.99 -5.86
CA PHE A 69 -1.86 16.76 -6.51
C PHE A 69 -1.53 15.67 -5.48
N THR A 70 -0.79 16.03 -4.44
CA THR A 70 -0.47 15.12 -3.32
C THR A 70 -1.74 14.65 -2.62
N PHE A 71 -2.66 15.55 -2.33
CA PHE A 71 -3.95 15.22 -1.71
C PHE A 71 -4.73 14.19 -2.55
N ILE A 72 -4.84 14.41 -3.86
CA ILE A 72 -5.52 13.46 -4.75
C ILE A 72 -4.81 12.11 -4.77
N THR A 73 -3.48 12.09 -4.83
CA THR A 73 -2.69 10.85 -4.80
C THR A 73 -2.96 10.06 -3.51
N LEU A 74 -2.93 10.72 -2.37
CA LEU A 74 -3.22 10.11 -1.07
C LEU A 74 -4.67 9.62 -0.97
N SER A 75 -5.62 10.38 -1.52
CA SER A 75 -7.04 9.99 -1.54
C SER A 75 -7.26 8.73 -2.38
N ILE A 76 -6.57 8.59 -3.51
CA ILE A 76 -6.65 7.37 -4.34
C ILE A 76 -6.02 6.18 -3.59
N VAL A 77 -4.89 6.36 -2.91
CA VAL A 77 -4.28 5.31 -2.08
C VAL A 77 -5.25 4.86 -0.99
N LEU A 78 -5.88 5.80 -0.29
CA LEU A 78 -6.89 5.49 0.73
C LEU A 78 -8.07 4.72 0.14
N ALA A 79 -8.55 5.14 -1.04
CA ALA A 79 -9.64 4.44 -1.72
C ALA A 79 -9.27 3.00 -2.10
N ILE A 80 -8.02 2.76 -2.54
CA ILE A 80 -7.51 1.41 -2.83
C ILE A 80 -7.43 0.59 -1.54
N GLY A 81 -6.91 1.15 -0.45
CA GLY A 81 -6.87 0.49 0.86
C GLY A 81 -8.27 0.12 1.35
N ALA A 82 -9.21 1.08 1.33
CA ALA A 82 -10.60 0.84 1.71
C ALA A 82 -11.29 -0.23 0.83
N PHE A 83 -10.98 -0.25 -0.47
CA PHE A 83 -11.51 -1.27 -1.37
C PHE A 83 -10.94 -2.65 -1.07
N TRP A 84 -9.69 -2.74 -0.64
CA TRP A 84 -9.09 -3.98 -0.19
C TRP A 84 -9.80 -4.53 1.06
N GLU A 85 -10.07 -3.69 2.04
CA GLU A 85 -10.86 -4.06 3.24
C GLU A 85 -12.27 -4.58 2.89
N LEU A 86 -12.90 -3.97 1.88
CA LEU A 86 -14.18 -4.47 1.38
C LEU A 86 -14.05 -5.86 0.73
N ILE A 87 -12.95 -6.13 0.00
CA ILE A 87 -12.70 -7.46 -0.58
C ILE A 87 -12.52 -8.49 0.53
N GLU A 88 -11.79 -8.18 1.59
CA GLU A 88 -11.59 -9.05 2.74
C GLU A 88 -12.91 -9.34 3.45
N TRP A 89 -13.70 -8.32 3.71
CA TRP A 89 -15.03 -8.47 4.28
C TRP A 89 -15.95 -9.32 3.40
N TRP A 90 -16.04 -9.06 2.10
CA TRP A 90 -16.85 -9.87 1.17
C TRP A 90 -16.36 -11.31 1.10
N THR A 91 -15.05 -11.53 1.09
CA THR A 91 -14.47 -12.87 1.12
C THR A 91 -14.92 -13.63 2.37
N THR A 92 -14.90 -12.97 3.53
CA THR A 92 -15.37 -13.54 4.79
C THR A 92 -16.86 -13.92 4.75
N LEU A 93 -17.69 -13.13 4.07
CA LEU A 93 -19.12 -13.43 3.90
C LEU A 93 -19.38 -14.62 2.97
N ILE A 94 -18.53 -14.83 1.97
CA ILE A 94 -18.68 -15.89 0.95
C ILE A 94 -18.02 -17.18 1.43
N VAL A 95 -16.84 -17.09 2.00
CA VAL A 95 -16.05 -18.22 2.50
C VAL A 95 -16.36 -18.42 3.98
N ALA A 96 -17.31 -19.34 4.26
CA ALA A 96 -17.72 -19.62 5.64
C ALA A 96 -16.61 -20.28 6.47
N GLY A 97 -16.64 -20.05 7.78
CA GLY A 97 -15.80 -20.72 8.78
C GLY A 97 -14.42 -20.09 8.98
N ASP A 98 -13.49 -20.89 9.52
CA ASP A 98 -12.17 -20.44 9.97
C ASP A 98 -11.31 -19.83 8.86
N VAL A 99 -11.48 -20.27 7.62
CA VAL A 99 -10.71 -19.76 6.46
C VAL A 99 -11.09 -18.31 6.16
N GLY A 100 -12.39 -17.96 6.18
CA GLY A 100 -12.85 -16.59 5.98
C GLY A 100 -12.33 -15.67 7.08
N THR A 101 -12.42 -16.10 8.34
CA THR A 101 -11.93 -15.35 9.49
C THR A 101 -10.40 -15.16 9.45
N ALA A 102 -9.65 -16.18 9.03
CA ALA A 102 -8.21 -16.10 8.89
C ALA A 102 -7.79 -15.16 7.74
N PHE A 103 -8.60 -15.09 6.67
CA PHE A 103 -8.36 -14.17 5.55
C PHE A 103 -8.62 -12.72 5.94
N LEU A 104 -9.62 -12.43 6.76
CA LEU A 104 -9.90 -11.10 7.29
C LEU A 104 -8.70 -10.54 8.10
N GLY A 105 -7.87 -11.39 8.67
CA GLY A 105 -6.62 -10.99 9.31
C GLY A 105 -6.76 -10.29 10.66
N SER A 106 -7.95 -9.97 11.12
CA SER A 106 -8.20 -9.10 12.28
C SER A 106 -7.60 -9.58 13.60
N GLN A 107 -7.44 -10.91 13.78
CA GLN A 107 -6.86 -11.52 14.98
C GLN A 107 -7.46 -10.96 16.29
N GLY A 108 -8.75 -10.55 16.26
CA GLY A 108 -9.48 -10.00 17.40
C GLY A 108 -9.35 -8.48 17.60
N ASP A 109 -8.67 -7.77 16.71
CA ASP A 109 -8.62 -6.30 16.73
C ASP A 109 -9.87 -5.71 16.04
N PRO A 110 -10.76 -5.01 16.75
CA PRO A 110 -11.96 -4.43 16.15
C PRO A 110 -11.66 -3.23 15.24
N TRP A 111 -10.45 -2.68 15.27
CA TRP A 111 -10.00 -1.53 14.49
C TRP A 111 -9.02 -1.91 13.37
N ASP A 112 -8.95 -3.18 13.02
CA ASP A 112 -7.97 -3.70 12.06
C ASP A 112 -8.06 -2.97 10.71
N ALA A 113 -9.23 -2.95 10.09
CA ALA A 113 -9.46 -2.26 8.83
C ALA A 113 -9.07 -0.76 8.86
N GLN A 114 -9.30 -0.07 9.99
CA GLN A 114 -8.91 1.32 10.15
C GLN A 114 -7.40 1.48 10.25
N TRP A 115 -6.72 0.60 10.98
CA TRP A 115 -5.27 0.58 11.04
C TRP A 115 -4.64 0.31 9.68
N ASP A 116 -5.20 -0.59 8.91
CA ASP A 116 -4.68 -1.01 7.62
C ASP A 116 -4.85 0.09 6.56
N MET A 117 -6.02 0.74 6.51
CA MET A 117 -6.23 1.96 5.72
C MET A 117 -5.27 3.09 6.13
N PHE A 118 -5.05 3.29 7.44
CA PHE A 118 -4.12 4.30 7.94
C PHE A 118 -2.67 3.98 7.55
N LEU A 119 -2.23 2.73 7.64
CA LEU A 119 -0.90 2.31 7.24
C LEU A 119 -0.67 2.44 5.74
N ALA A 120 -1.69 2.23 4.91
CA ALA A 120 -1.61 2.53 3.50
C ALA A 120 -1.37 4.04 3.26
N LEU A 121 -2.07 4.92 3.96
CA LEU A 121 -1.78 6.37 3.91
C LEU A 121 -0.36 6.70 4.36
N VAL A 122 0.11 6.11 5.46
CA VAL A 122 1.48 6.30 5.98
C VAL A 122 2.50 5.85 4.93
N GLY A 123 2.31 4.69 4.31
CA GLY A 123 3.17 4.18 3.25
C GLY A 123 3.29 5.16 2.09
N ALA A 124 2.18 5.71 1.62
CA ALA A 124 2.16 6.71 0.55
C ALA A 124 2.81 8.04 0.99
N ALA A 125 2.50 8.51 2.20
CA ALA A 125 3.08 9.74 2.75
C ALA A 125 4.60 9.66 2.92
N ILE A 126 5.15 8.47 3.15
CA ILE A 126 6.60 8.22 3.19
C ILE A 126 7.16 8.12 1.77
N SER A 127 6.51 7.36 0.89
CA SER A 127 6.99 7.07 -0.47
C SER A 127 7.12 8.35 -1.31
N LEU A 128 6.12 9.23 -1.27
CA LEU A 128 6.08 10.42 -2.11
C LEU A 128 7.30 11.35 -1.88
N PRO A 129 7.61 11.83 -0.67
CA PRO A 129 8.77 12.70 -0.46
C PRO A 129 10.11 11.99 -0.71
N LEU A 130 10.21 10.69 -0.38
CA LEU A 130 11.46 9.95 -0.54
C LEU A 130 11.79 9.65 -2.01
N LEU A 131 10.79 9.30 -2.81
CA LEU A 131 11.02 8.70 -4.12
C LEU A 131 10.55 9.56 -5.29
N ALA A 132 9.74 10.62 -5.10
CA ALA A 132 9.22 11.45 -6.19
C ALA A 132 10.34 12.03 -7.06
N GLY A 133 11.41 12.55 -6.47
CA GLY A 133 12.53 13.11 -7.22
C GLY A 133 13.31 12.08 -8.05
N ALA A 134 13.47 10.86 -7.54
CA ALA A 134 14.07 9.77 -8.30
C ALA A 134 13.15 9.30 -9.44
N HIS A 135 11.86 9.24 -9.15
CA HIS A 135 10.83 8.89 -10.11
C HIS A 135 10.73 9.92 -11.25
N ASP A 136 10.79 11.23 -10.94
CA ASP A 136 10.82 12.29 -11.95
C ASP A 136 12.02 12.18 -12.89
N ARG A 137 13.21 11.93 -12.35
CA ARG A 137 14.41 11.69 -13.17
C ARG A 137 14.24 10.46 -14.07
N SER A 138 13.59 9.42 -13.59
CA SER A 138 13.29 8.22 -14.40
C SER A 138 12.32 8.54 -15.53
N MET A 139 11.25 9.29 -15.26
CA MET A 139 10.27 9.69 -16.27
C MET A 139 10.85 10.64 -17.31
N GLN A 140 11.75 11.54 -16.90
CA GLN A 140 12.47 12.42 -17.83
C GLN A 140 13.38 11.63 -18.78
N ARG A 141 14.10 10.64 -18.27
CA ARG A 141 14.92 9.73 -19.11
C ARG A 141 14.09 8.92 -20.08
N ALA A 142 12.88 8.55 -19.69
CA ALA A 142 11.92 7.86 -20.55
C ALA A 142 11.17 8.77 -21.53
N GLY A 143 11.45 10.08 -21.54
CA GLY A 143 10.79 11.06 -22.43
C GLY A 143 9.34 11.35 -22.05
N VAL A 144 8.91 11.03 -20.86
CA VAL A 144 7.52 11.19 -20.38
C VAL A 144 7.28 12.58 -19.77
N MET A 145 8.30 13.18 -19.18
CA MET A 145 8.26 14.53 -18.64
C MET A 145 9.31 15.40 -19.34
N GLN A 146 8.93 16.64 -19.65
CA GLN A 146 9.89 17.62 -20.14
C GLN A 146 10.86 18.00 -19.01
N ARG A 147 12.13 18.19 -19.33
CA ARG A 147 13.07 18.77 -18.36
C ARG A 147 12.64 20.20 -18.06
N PRO A 148 12.70 20.64 -16.78
CA PRO A 148 12.58 22.08 -16.49
C PRO A 148 13.55 22.87 -17.34
N ALA A 149 13.11 24.01 -17.87
CA ALA A 149 14.01 24.91 -18.56
C ALA A 149 15.17 25.30 -17.60
N PRO A 150 16.43 25.44 -18.10
CA PRO A 150 17.52 25.93 -17.26
C PRO A 150 17.14 27.32 -16.72
N PRO A 151 17.53 27.64 -15.48
CA PRO A 151 17.33 28.99 -14.95
C PRO A 151 18.03 30.00 -15.87
N ALA A 152 17.34 31.12 -16.15
CA ALA A 152 17.85 32.22 -16.94
C ALA A 152 19.01 32.91 -16.24
#